data_001fc219eea33c21aeb22f95fa72306e
#
_entry.id   001fc219eea33c21aeb22f95fa72306e
#
_cell.length_a   1.000
_cell.length_b   1.000
_cell.length_c   1.000
_cell.angle_alpha   90.00
_cell.angle_beta   90.00
_cell.angle_gamma   90.00
#
_symmetry.space_group_name_H-M   'P 1'
#
loop_
_entity.id
_entity.type
_entity.pdbx_description
1 polymer ?
#
loop_
_entity_poly.entity_id
_entity_poly.type
_entity_poly.pdbx_seq_one_letter_code
_entity_poly.pdbx_strand_id
1 'polypeptide(L)'
;MPYIPPHRRVSISNHDSPPQQIGELNYYITKKLLNWVKIHGESYTTYNEVIGLLECVKLELYRKRIAKYEDKKCKENGDVF
;
A
#
# COMPACT_ATOMS: atom_id res chain seq x y z
N MET A 1 8.99 2.57 4.66
CA MET A 1 9.15 1.78 5.90
C MET A 1 8.00 2.06 6.85
N PRO A 2 7.47 1.01 7.53
CA PRO A 2 6.39 1.21 8.50
C PRO A 2 6.86 1.64 9.90
N TYR A 3 8.16 1.79 10.14
CA TYR A 3 8.73 2.06 11.46
C TYR A 3 8.68 3.57 11.76
N ILE A 4 7.48 4.07 11.97
CA ILE A 4 7.21 5.48 12.26
C ILE A 4 7.21 5.75 13.77
N PRO A 5 7.30 7.01 14.23
CA PRO A 5 7.30 7.32 15.66
C PRO A 5 6.04 6.79 16.37
N PRO A 6 6.18 6.33 17.63
CA PRO A 6 5.05 5.76 18.37
C PRO A 6 3.83 6.67 18.47
N HIS A 7 3.99 7.98 18.63
CA HIS A 7 2.84 8.89 18.73
C HIS A 7 2.04 8.92 17.42
N ARG A 8 2.70 8.76 16.27
CA ARG A 8 2.00 8.68 14.99
C ARG A 8 1.27 7.35 14.83
N ARG A 9 1.84 6.26 15.35
CA ARG A 9 1.18 4.96 15.34
C ARG A 9 -0.15 5.02 16.09
N VAL A 10 -0.15 5.66 17.27
CA VAL A 10 -1.35 5.82 18.08
C VAL A 10 -2.40 6.66 17.35
N SER A 11 -2.00 7.81 16.81
CA SER A 11 -2.93 8.70 16.10
C SER A 11 -3.57 8.03 14.90
N ILE A 12 -2.80 7.29 14.11
CA ILE A 12 -3.30 6.60 12.92
C ILE A 12 -4.20 5.43 13.33
N SER A 13 -3.79 4.62 14.31
CA SER A 13 -4.56 3.48 14.77
C SER A 13 -5.89 3.88 15.41
N ASN A 14 -5.94 5.03 16.06
CA ASN A 14 -7.17 5.57 16.66
C ASN A 14 -8.01 6.42 15.70
N HIS A 15 -7.58 6.54 14.46
CA HIS A 15 -8.24 7.38 13.44
C HIS A 15 -8.30 8.86 13.81
N ASP A 16 -7.38 9.33 14.68
CA ASP A 16 -7.30 10.73 15.06
C ASP A 16 -6.68 11.58 13.94
N SER A 17 -5.83 10.96 13.13
CA SER A 17 -5.13 11.62 12.04
C SER A 17 -4.89 10.62 10.91
N PRO A 18 -5.16 11.00 9.64
CA PRO A 18 -4.84 10.13 8.51
C PRO A 18 -3.33 10.05 8.28
N PRO A 19 -2.87 9.02 7.57
CA PRO A 19 -1.48 9.00 7.11
C PRO A 19 -1.16 10.23 6.27
N GLN A 20 0.00 10.86 6.53
CA GLN A 20 0.41 12.09 5.85
C GLN A 20 1.70 11.90 5.05
N GLN A 21 2.46 10.84 5.32
CA GLN A 21 3.69 10.51 4.63
C GLN A 21 3.65 9.05 4.21
N ILE A 22 4.49 8.70 3.23
CA ILE A 22 4.48 7.34 2.67
C ILE A 22 4.78 6.26 3.73
N GLY A 23 5.65 6.54 4.69
CA GLY A 23 5.93 5.61 5.79
C GLY A 23 4.71 5.38 6.67
N GLU A 24 3.92 6.42 6.90
CA GLU A 24 2.68 6.32 7.67
C GLU A 24 1.61 5.53 6.91
N LEU A 25 1.52 5.72 5.60
CA LEU A 25 0.63 4.93 4.76
C LEU A 25 1.06 3.46 4.77
N ASN A 26 2.35 3.19 4.69
CA ASN A 26 2.87 1.83 4.81
C ASN A 26 2.45 1.21 6.16
N TYR A 27 2.62 1.94 7.26
CA TYR A 27 2.19 1.48 8.58
C TYR A 27 0.71 1.14 8.60
N TYR A 28 -0.13 2.02 8.06
CA TYR A 28 -1.58 1.84 8.01
C TYR A 28 -1.95 0.55 7.26
N ILE A 29 -1.38 0.37 6.08
CA ILE A 29 -1.63 -0.83 5.26
C ILE A 29 -1.13 -2.08 5.98
N THR A 30 0.07 -2.03 6.53
CA THR A 30 0.67 -3.16 7.25
C THR A 30 -0.20 -3.60 8.42
N LYS A 31 -0.72 -2.64 9.19
CA LYS A 31 -1.60 -2.96 10.32
C LYS A 31 -2.89 -3.60 9.86
N LYS A 32 -3.46 -3.16 8.74
CA LYS A 32 -4.66 -3.78 8.17
C LYS A 32 -4.40 -5.23 7.77
N LEU A 33 -3.26 -5.49 7.15
CA LEU A 33 -2.89 -6.85 6.74
C LEU A 33 -2.61 -7.75 7.95
N LEU A 34 -1.94 -7.22 8.97
CA LEU A 34 -1.71 -7.97 10.21
C LEU A 34 -3.00 -8.32 10.91
N ASN A 35 -3.97 -7.41 10.91
CA ASN A 35 -5.29 -7.68 11.47
C ASN A 35 -6.02 -8.78 10.70
N TRP A 36 -5.93 -8.77 9.37
CA TRP A 36 -6.48 -9.84 8.54
C TRP A 36 -5.87 -11.19 8.90
N VAL A 37 -4.54 -11.25 9.03
CA VAL A 37 -3.83 -12.47 9.41
C VAL A 37 -4.28 -12.95 10.80
N LYS A 38 -4.44 -12.03 11.75
CA LYS A 38 -4.89 -12.36 13.10
C LYS A 38 -6.30 -12.96 13.09
N ILE A 39 -7.22 -12.39 12.32
CA ILE A 39 -8.61 -12.86 12.24
C ILE A 39 -8.69 -14.23 11.57
N HIS A 40 -7.94 -14.45 10.49
CA HIS A 40 -8.03 -15.67 9.69
C HIS A 40 -7.05 -16.75 10.10
N GLY A 41 -6.15 -16.43 11.03
CA GLY A 41 -5.16 -17.39 11.56
C GLY A 41 -3.84 -17.32 10.79
N GLU A 42 -2.74 -17.33 11.55
CA GLU A 42 -1.40 -17.34 10.99
C GLU A 42 -1.13 -18.68 10.32
N SER A 43 -0.85 -18.63 9.01
CA SER A 43 -0.48 -19.81 8.22
C SER A 43 0.23 -19.37 6.96
N TYR A 44 0.90 -20.31 6.33
CA TYR A 44 1.53 -20.05 5.03
C TYR A 44 0.50 -19.62 4.00
N THR A 45 -0.66 -20.25 3.99
CA THR A 45 -1.76 -19.90 3.09
C THR A 45 -2.22 -18.47 3.30
N THR A 46 -2.45 -18.06 4.55
CA THR A 46 -2.90 -16.68 4.85
C THR A 46 -1.86 -15.66 4.43
N TYR A 47 -0.58 -15.92 4.71
CA TYR A 47 0.48 -15.02 4.26
C TYR A 47 0.58 -14.93 2.74
N ASN A 48 0.45 -16.05 2.04
CA ASN A 48 0.44 -16.05 0.58
C ASN A 48 -0.73 -15.24 0.02
N GLU A 49 -1.89 -15.31 0.65
CA GLU A 49 -3.07 -14.55 0.23
C GLU A 49 -2.84 -13.06 0.36
N VAL A 50 -2.26 -12.58 1.47
CA VAL A 50 -2.03 -11.13 1.63
C VAL A 50 -0.92 -10.62 0.70
N ILE A 51 0.10 -11.42 0.43
CA ILE A 51 1.13 -11.06 -0.54
C ILE A 51 0.54 -11.01 -1.96
N GLY A 52 -0.29 -11.99 -2.30
CA GLY A 52 -1.00 -12.00 -3.58
C GLY A 52 -1.92 -10.81 -3.74
N LEU A 53 -2.64 -10.44 -2.68
CA LEU A 53 -3.48 -9.23 -2.67
C LEU A 53 -2.66 -7.99 -2.99
N LEU A 54 -1.52 -7.82 -2.34
CA LEU A 54 -0.65 -6.65 -2.57
C LEU A 54 -0.17 -6.59 -4.01
N GLU A 55 0.17 -7.72 -4.60
CA GLU A 55 0.56 -7.76 -6.00
C GLU A 55 -0.59 -7.38 -6.92
N CYS A 56 -1.80 -7.84 -6.64
CA CYS A 56 -2.99 -7.47 -7.42
C CYS A 56 -3.28 -5.96 -7.31
N VAL A 57 -3.17 -5.38 -6.11
CA VAL A 57 -3.36 -3.94 -5.92
C VAL A 57 -2.33 -3.17 -6.75
N LYS A 58 -1.09 -3.58 -6.70
CA LYS A 58 0.00 -2.99 -7.49
C LYS A 58 -0.32 -3.01 -8.98
N LEU A 59 -0.70 -4.16 -9.52
CA LEU A 59 -0.95 -4.34 -10.94
C LEU A 59 -2.17 -3.54 -11.40
N GLU A 60 -3.25 -3.52 -10.63
CA GLU A 60 -4.45 -2.74 -10.97
C GLU A 60 -4.17 -1.24 -10.95
N LEU A 61 -3.44 -0.78 -9.92
CA LEU A 61 -3.06 0.63 -9.82
C LEU A 61 -2.18 1.04 -11.00
N TYR A 62 -1.23 0.20 -11.36
CA TYR A 62 -0.36 0.46 -12.51
C TYR A 62 -1.19 0.55 -13.80
N ARG A 63 -1.97 -0.48 -14.07
CA ARG A 63 -2.75 -0.58 -15.31
C ARG A 63 -3.76 0.55 -15.46
N LYS A 64 -4.47 0.88 -14.36
CA LYS A 64 -5.57 1.84 -14.40
C LYS A 64 -5.13 3.30 -14.29
N ARG A 65 -3.98 3.56 -13.67
CA ARG A 65 -3.55 4.92 -13.38
C ARG A 65 -2.16 5.25 -13.91
N ILE A 66 -1.16 4.45 -13.55
CA ILE A 66 0.24 4.77 -13.85
C ILE A 66 0.51 4.69 -15.35
N ALA A 67 0.05 3.62 -16.01
CA ALA A 67 0.25 3.46 -17.45
C ALA A 67 -0.36 4.64 -18.23
N LYS A 68 -1.55 5.08 -17.85
CA LYS A 68 -2.21 6.22 -18.49
C LYS A 68 -1.44 7.52 -18.27
N TYR A 69 -0.93 7.72 -17.08
CA TYR A 69 -0.12 8.90 -16.76
C TYR A 69 1.18 8.89 -17.55
N GLU A 70 1.82 7.74 -17.67
CA GLU A 70 3.04 7.58 -18.47
C GLU A 70 2.76 7.86 -19.96
N ASP A 71 1.64 7.39 -20.48
CA ASP A 71 1.25 7.66 -21.87
C ASP A 71 1.08 9.17 -22.10
N LYS A 72 0.48 9.87 -21.15
CA LYS A 72 0.34 11.32 -21.22
C LYS A 72 1.70 12.02 -21.23
N LYS A 73 2.61 11.60 -20.36
CA LYS A 73 3.95 12.17 -20.29
C LYS A 73 4.77 11.87 -21.54
N CYS A 74 4.60 10.69 -22.11
CA CYS A 74 5.22 10.31 -23.36
C CYS A 74 4.79 11.25 -24.49
N LYS A 75 3.49 11.60 -24.56
CA LYS A 75 2.99 12.55 -25.56
C LYS A 75 3.55 13.95 -25.36
N GLU A 76 3.63 14.41 -24.12
CA GLU A 76 4.10 15.76 -23.80
C GLU A 76 5.60 15.93 -24.03
N ASN A 77 6.42 14.95 -23.68
CA ASN A 77 7.88 15.08 -23.61
C ASN A 77 8.61 14.22 -24.63
N GLY A 78 7.90 13.37 -25.37
CA GLY A 78 8.51 12.45 -26.31
C GLY A 78 8.84 11.09 -25.68
N ASP A 79 8.75 10.04 -26.50
CA ASP A 79 9.06 8.68 -26.10
C ASP A 79 10.57 8.50 -25.99
N VAL A 80 11.02 7.73 -24.98
CA VAL A 80 12.45 7.42 -24.79
C VAL A 80 12.78 6.00 -25.29
N PHE A 81 11.79 5.18 -25.58
CA PHE A 81 11.97 3.83 -26.09
C PHE A 81 11.84 3.77 -27.61
#